data_24b2ca6e1191e43916f373c7b8cd9d51
#
_entry.id   24b2ca6e1191e43916f373c7b8cd9d51
#
_cell.length_a   1.000
_cell.length_b   1.000
_cell.length_c   1.000
_cell.angle_alpha   90.00
_cell.angle_beta   90.00
_cell.angle_gamma   90.00
#
_symmetry.space_group_name_H-M   'P 1'
#
loop_
_entity.id
_entity.type
_entity.pdbx_description
1 polymer ?
#
loop_
_entity_poly.entity_id
_entity_poly.type
_entity_poly.pdbx_seq_one_letter_code
_entity_poly.pdbx_strand_id
1 'polypeptide(L)'
;ARRGGDPRTGHGPARPPVQGPPGDASPVRLPGSNVPIGPGPRRVDGRSAAAPDPAGPATGWIRPPAGLTGPDAPPPTGRPIPGVPPQPNGTDGGPTVAAPDPAPGHWRPWRFRMSNDVWGTPTVDGDLLYVTSFEVHALDVATGRRQFKTRDVAWSMAVAAGRIHASDGPTLYTLDALDAGELWRLRTDAWVYSLKVDRGTVVTGTRGGGVQAWEASNGTRLWGLTGAQTDFETPEAGPAVHGDTVYVWQDARLRALDARTGTERWSYPVGDAASCGGVPVRVTPAEDGHVYVAAGTRVLSVDVLSGHVRWRFEAPAVFLSPPAFAPGPSVTGGGVYLADYLGTVYALDATTGKDRWRIATEARQSVEPVLVAHGSVHLGSGSALYTLDAVTGTPKWRFAAGGEIVGSPVVAEGRLHFGSADHVLYTLDAAGGQLRWKLTTGGEITGSPVARAGVVYACSKDRCVYALDAQKGTATGPRPAVTG
;
A
#
# COMPACT_ATOMS: atom_id res chain seq x y z
N ALA A 1 45.66 -77.51 2.63
CA ALA A 1 46.15 -77.98 1.36
C ALA A 1 45.61 -77.19 0.18
N ARG A 2 46.49 -76.48 -0.48
CA ARG A 2 46.54 -76.10 -1.89
C ARG A 2 45.39 -75.34 -2.53
N ARG A 3 45.72 -74.07 -2.91
CA ARG A 3 45.93 -73.58 -4.29
C ARG A 3 44.63 -73.44 -5.10
N GLY A 4 44.30 -72.39 -5.74
CA GLY A 4 45.01 -71.32 -6.39
C GLY A 4 44.06 -70.73 -7.40
N GLY A 5 44.32 -69.54 -7.83
CA GLY A 5 43.78 -68.99 -9.09
C GLY A 5 43.08 -67.68 -9.04
N ASP A 6 43.87 -66.63 -9.11
CA ASP A 6 43.47 -65.29 -9.64
C ASP A 6 43.23 -65.39 -11.17
N PRO A 7 42.34 -64.60 -11.81
CA PRO A 7 42.81 -63.33 -12.29
C PRO A 7 41.76 -62.18 -12.31
N ARG A 8 42.24 -61.03 -11.92
CA ARG A 8 42.00 -59.65 -12.44
C ARG A 8 40.91 -59.42 -13.50
N THR A 9 39.94 -58.55 -13.16
CA THR A 9 39.51 -57.47 -14.05
C THR A 9 39.08 -56.30 -13.18
N GLY A 10 39.79 -55.18 -13.34
CA GLY A 10 39.50 -53.94 -12.63
C GLY A 10 38.35 -53.22 -13.26
N HIS A 11 37.49 -52.71 -12.41
CA HIS A 11 36.61 -51.60 -12.74
C HIS A 11 36.91 -50.49 -11.75
N GLY A 12 37.56 -49.43 -12.27
CA GLY A 12 37.73 -48.18 -11.54
C GLY A 12 36.38 -47.48 -11.29
N PRO A 13 36.32 -46.65 -10.25
CA PRO A 13 35.08 -45.94 -9.93
C PRO A 13 34.73 -44.94 -11.02
N ALA A 14 33.49 -44.96 -11.44
CA ALA A 14 32.90 -44.01 -12.37
C ALA A 14 32.93 -42.61 -11.77
N ARG A 15 33.48 -41.64 -12.51
CA ARG A 15 33.37 -40.19 -12.19
C ARG A 15 31.91 -39.77 -12.20
N PRO A 16 31.45 -38.94 -11.23
CA PRO A 16 30.14 -38.33 -11.32
C PRO A 16 30.12 -37.36 -12.51
N PRO A 17 28.95 -37.18 -13.17
CA PRO A 17 28.82 -36.23 -14.26
C PRO A 17 29.07 -34.82 -13.80
N VAL A 18 29.87 -34.07 -14.56
CA VAL A 18 30.10 -32.66 -14.41
C VAL A 18 28.76 -31.94 -14.67
N GLN A 19 28.20 -31.34 -13.66
CA GLN A 19 27.08 -30.44 -13.84
C GLN A 19 27.60 -29.19 -14.58
N GLY A 20 27.01 -28.91 -15.75
CA GLY A 20 27.20 -27.66 -16.45
C GLY A 20 26.72 -26.47 -15.62
N PRO A 21 27.16 -25.26 -15.92
CA PRO A 21 26.73 -24.09 -15.19
C PRO A 21 25.21 -23.93 -15.25
N PRO A 22 24.57 -23.48 -14.15
CA PRO A 22 23.12 -23.25 -14.14
C PRO A 22 22.77 -22.24 -15.24
N GLY A 23 21.86 -22.64 -16.11
CA GLY A 23 21.33 -21.76 -17.14
C GLY A 23 20.71 -20.52 -16.50
N ASP A 24 20.85 -19.40 -17.20
CA ASP A 24 20.25 -18.11 -16.86
C ASP A 24 18.78 -18.30 -16.43
N ALA A 25 18.51 -18.07 -15.16
CA ALA A 25 17.15 -18.02 -14.66
C ALA A 25 16.49 -16.78 -15.27
N SER A 26 15.54 -17.01 -16.15
CA SER A 26 14.69 -15.94 -16.66
C SER A 26 13.98 -15.25 -15.50
N PRO A 27 13.88 -13.91 -15.48
CA PRO A 27 13.23 -13.18 -14.40
C PRO A 27 11.76 -13.59 -14.30
N VAL A 28 11.34 -13.95 -13.10
CA VAL A 28 9.94 -14.25 -12.79
C VAL A 28 9.16 -12.94 -12.83
N ARG A 29 8.21 -12.83 -13.76
CA ARG A 29 7.25 -11.73 -13.78
C ARG A 29 6.03 -12.11 -12.96
N LEU A 30 5.67 -11.27 -12.02
CA LEU A 30 4.41 -11.38 -11.29
C LEU A 30 3.28 -10.83 -12.17
N PRO A 31 2.22 -11.61 -12.48
CA PRO A 31 1.09 -11.09 -13.22
C PRO A 31 0.41 -9.95 -12.46
N GLY A 32 0.24 -8.80 -13.11
CA GLY A 32 -0.35 -7.61 -12.50
C GLY A 32 0.65 -6.61 -11.90
N SER A 33 1.92 -6.96 -11.70
CA SER A 33 2.95 -6.00 -11.35
C SER A 33 3.74 -5.62 -12.61
N ASN A 34 3.79 -4.35 -12.94
CA ASN A 34 4.66 -3.81 -14.00
C ASN A 34 6.13 -3.67 -13.55
N VAL A 35 6.50 -4.29 -12.44
CA VAL A 35 7.86 -4.26 -11.89
C VAL A 35 8.56 -5.56 -12.23
N PRO A 36 9.63 -5.58 -13.04
CA PRO A 36 10.45 -6.75 -13.23
C PRO A 36 11.24 -7.04 -11.93
N ILE A 37 11.04 -8.21 -11.35
CA ILE A 37 11.91 -8.74 -10.30
C ILE A 37 13.05 -9.46 -11.02
N GLY A 38 14.21 -8.82 -11.13
CA GLY A 38 15.41 -9.37 -11.75
C GLY A 38 16.64 -9.18 -10.87
N PRO A 39 17.73 -9.91 -11.12
CA PRO A 39 18.99 -9.70 -10.41
C PRO A 39 19.48 -8.28 -10.61
N GLY A 40 20.01 -7.67 -9.55
CA GLY A 40 20.47 -6.29 -9.48
C GLY A 40 21.45 -5.88 -10.59
N PRO A 41 21.71 -4.58 -10.75
CA PRO A 41 22.47 -4.04 -11.85
C PRO A 41 23.90 -4.61 -11.87
N ARG A 42 24.30 -5.18 -13.02
CA ARG A 42 25.70 -5.48 -13.29
C ARG A 42 26.51 -4.19 -13.20
N ARG A 43 27.59 -4.21 -12.43
CA ARG A 43 28.60 -3.16 -12.49
C ARG A 43 29.03 -2.95 -13.95
N VAL A 44 28.76 -1.78 -14.46
CA VAL A 44 29.31 -1.33 -15.73
C VAL A 44 30.50 -0.44 -15.40
N ASP A 45 31.66 -0.86 -15.86
CA ASP A 45 32.90 -0.10 -15.74
C ASP A 45 32.80 1.27 -16.41
N GLY A 46 33.36 2.25 -15.75
CA GLY A 46 33.28 3.66 -16.00
C GLY A 46 33.37 4.10 -17.46
N ARG A 47 32.27 4.62 -17.96
CA ARG A 47 32.25 5.72 -18.92
C ARG A 47 31.07 6.61 -18.58
N SER A 48 31.38 7.88 -18.37
CA SER A 48 30.45 8.97 -18.16
C SER A 48 29.39 8.98 -19.26
N ALA A 49 28.18 8.52 -18.90
CA ALA A 49 26.98 8.77 -19.70
C ALA A 49 26.14 9.78 -18.90
N ALA A 50 25.62 10.77 -19.61
CA ALA A 50 24.71 11.78 -19.05
C ALA A 50 23.62 11.10 -18.24
N ALA A 51 23.30 11.67 -17.10
CA ALA A 51 22.23 11.19 -16.22
C ALA A 51 20.94 11.07 -17.03
N PRO A 52 20.23 9.93 -17.01
CA PRO A 52 18.90 9.86 -17.58
C PRO A 52 17.97 10.77 -16.80
N ASP A 53 17.10 11.49 -17.50
CA ASP A 53 16.01 12.26 -16.92
C ASP A 53 15.28 11.42 -15.86
N PRO A 54 14.92 12.02 -14.72
CA PRO A 54 14.24 11.29 -13.66
C PRO A 54 12.84 10.89 -14.14
N ALA A 55 12.74 9.68 -14.67
CA ALA A 55 11.45 9.03 -14.79
C ALA A 55 10.84 8.97 -13.38
N GLY A 56 9.63 9.46 -13.21
CA GLY A 56 8.90 9.44 -11.94
C GLY A 56 8.89 8.04 -11.31
N PRO A 57 8.53 7.92 -10.03
CA PRO A 57 8.61 6.66 -9.30
C PRO A 57 7.91 5.55 -10.07
N ALA A 58 8.61 4.42 -10.24
CA ALA A 58 8.09 3.24 -10.90
C ALA A 58 7.08 2.50 -9.98
N THR A 59 6.09 3.23 -9.52
CA THR A 59 4.94 2.66 -8.81
C THR A 59 3.77 2.68 -9.77
N GLY A 60 3.11 1.57 -9.97
CA GLY A 60 1.91 1.48 -10.79
C GLY A 60 0.78 2.44 -10.36
N TRP A 61 1.00 3.18 -9.28
CA TRP A 61 0.06 4.09 -8.64
C TRP A 61 0.30 5.56 -8.96
N ILE A 62 1.55 5.95 -9.26
CA ILE A 62 1.93 7.35 -9.42
C ILE A 62 2.80 7.48 -10.67
N ARG A 63 2.22 7.19 -11.83
CA ARG A 63 2.83 7.54 -13.11
C ARG A 63 2.10 8.75 -13.66
N PRO A 64 2.77 9.88 -13.90
CA PRO A 64 2.16 10.96 -14.64
C PRO A 64 1.71 10.44 -15.99
N PRO A 65 0.60 10.94 -16.54
CA PRO A 65 0.16 10.58 -17.88
C PRO A 65 1.31 10.82 -18.86
N ALA A 66 1.55 9.85 -19.74
CA ALA A 66 2.59 9.94 -20.75
C ALA A 66 2.40 11.20 -21.58
N GLY A 67 3.33 12.16 -21.46
CA GLY A 67 3.27 13.43 -22.19
C GLY A 67 3.75 14.66 -21.42
N LEU A 68 3.93 14.60 -20.10
CA LEU A 68 4.49 15.70 -19.33
C LEU A 68 6.01 15.53 -19.21
N THR A 69 6.73 15.95 -20.24
CA THR A 69 8.20 16.04 -20.24
C THR A 69 8.60 17.49 -20.09
N GLY A 70 9.11 17.86 -18.92
CA GLY A 70 9.84 19.11 -18.67
C GLY A 70 8.99 20.36 -18.46
N PRO A 71 9.59 21.40 -17.80
CA PRO A 71 8.92 22.66 -17.47
C PRO A 71 8.59 23.57 -18.69
N ASP A 72 9.01 23.21 -19.89
CA ASP A 72 8.87 24.06 -21.09
C ASP A 72 7.94 23.52 -22.18
N ALA A 73 7.14 22.49 -21.91
CA ALA A 73 6.16 22.02 -22.89
C ALA A 73 4.94 22.96 -22.89
N PRO A 74 4.62 23.64 -24.01
CA PRO A 74 3.38 24.41 -24.09
C PRO A 74 2.19 23.46 -23.95
N PRO A 75 1.07 23.92 -23.37
CA PRO A 75 -0.13 23.09 -23.25
C PRO A 75 -0.56 22.64 -24.65
N PRO A 76 -0.96 21.37 -24.83
CA PRO A 76 -1.42 20.88 -26.11
C PRO A 76 -2.67 21.65 -26.54
N THR A 77 -2.53 22.50 -27.53
CA THR A 77 -3.66 23.10 -28.23
C THR A 77 -4.27 22.02 -29.11
N GLY A 78 -5.25 21.31 -28.57
CA GLY A 78 -6.04 20.35 -29.34
C GLY A 78 -6.78 21.08 -30.47
N ARG A 79 -6.48 20.74 -31.71
CA ARG A 79 -7.32 21.13 -32.84
C ARG A 79 -8.70 20.55 -32.67
N PRO A 80 -9.79 21.32 -32.83
CA PRO A 80 -11.15 20.81 -32.74
C PRO A 80 -11.38 19.71 -33.76
N ILE A 81 -11.91 18.58 -33.34
CA ILE A 81 -12.40 17.55 -34.24
C ILE A 81 -13.75 18.03 -34.78
N PRO A 82 -13.95 18.09 -36.09
CA PRO A 82 -15.23 18.53 -36.66
C PRO A 82 -16.38 17.65 -36.23
N GLY A 83 -17.41 18.24 -35.60
CA GLY A 83 -18.63 17.56 -35.22
C GLY A 83 -18.80 17.31 -33.70
N VAL A 84 -17.81 17.67 -32.88
CA VAL A 84 -17.97 17.63 -31.42
C VAL A 84 -18.14 19.07 -30.91
N PRO A 85 -19.21 19.42 -30.19
CA PRO A 85 -19.35 20.76 -29.61
C PRO A 85 -18.18 20.99 -28.61
N PRO A 86 -17.61 22.22 -28.57
CA PRO A 86 -16.51 22.54 -27.68
C PRO A 86 -16.93 22.30 -26.22
N GLN A 87 -16.19 21.44 -25.54
CA GLN A 87 -16.32 21.32 -24.11
C GLN A 87 -15.83 22.62 -23.48
N PRO A 88 -16.53 23.21 -22.54
CA PRO A 88 -16.05 24.41 -21.86
C PRO A 88 -14.71 24.09 -21.17
N ASN A 89 -13.71 24.93 -21.42
CA ASN A 89 -12.38 24.85 -20.84
C ASN A 89 -12.47 24.63 -19.34
N GLY A 90 -11.81 23.57 -18.85
CA GLY A 90 -11.94 23.05 -17.53
C GLY A 90 -11.59 24.03 -16.42
N THR A 91 -12.60 24.64 -15.89
CA THR A 91 -12.60 25.04 -14.50
C THR A 91 -12.85 23.79 -13.66
N ASP A 92 -12.04 23.55 -12.65
CA ASP A 92 -12.29 22.50 -11.65
C ASP A 92 -13.78 22.54 -11.28
N GLY A 93 -14.50 21.48 -11.63
CA GLY A 93 -15.95 21.47 -11.42
C GLY A 93 -16.25 21.33 -9.94
N GLY A 94 -17.04 22.21 -9.39
CA GLY A 94 -17.71 21.99 -8.12
C GLY A 94 -18.52 20.70 -8.11
N PRO A 95 -19.18 20.33 -7.01
CA PRO A 95 -20.00 19.14 -6.94
C PRO A 95 -20.96 19.08 -8.14
N THR A 96 -20.86 18.04 -8.93
CA THR A 96 -21.61 17.92 -10.20
C THR A 96 -23.11 17.66 -10.00
N VAL A 97 -23.54 17.53 -8.76
CA VAL A 97 -24.93 17.52 -8.37
C VAL A 97 -25.20 18.82 -7.65
N ALA A 98 -25.62 19.84 -8.38
CA ALA A 98 -26.18 21.06 -7.80
C ALA A 98 -27.53 20.71 -7.15
N ALA A 99 -27.46 20.15 -5.95
CA ALA A 99 -28.62 20.11 -5.07
C ALA A 99 -28.59 21.39 -4.22
N PRO A 100 -29.74 22.01 -3.93
CA PRO A 100 -29.82 23.09 -2.95
C PRO A 100 -29.21 22.57 -1.64
N ASP A 101 -28.63 23.48 -0.85
CA ASP A 101 -28.03 23.14 0.43
C ASP A 101 -28.94 22.20 1.22
N PRO A 102 -28.45 21.07 1.71
CA PRO A 102 -29.30 20.14 2.44
C PRO A 102 -29.88 20.88 3.65
N ALA A 103 -31.18 20.68 3.85
CA ALA A 103 -31.82 21.19 5.07
C ALA A 103 -31.03 20.65 6.29
N PRO A 104 -30.87 21.45 7.37
CA PRO A 104 -30.14 21.04 8.55
C PRO A 104 -30.59 19.64 9.01
N GLY A 105 -29.68 18.66 9.02
CA GLY A 105 -29.95 17.29 9.42
C GLY A 105 -30.02 16.22 8.31
N HIS A 106 -29.97 16.56 7.04
CA HIS A 106 -30.01 15.60 5.93
C HIS A 106 -28.73 15.64 5.10
N TRP A 107 -27.78 14.76 5.40
CA TRP A 107 -26.63 14.50 4.54
C TRP A 107 -27.10 13.79 3.25
N ARG A 108 -26.48 14.11 2.10
CA ARG A 108 -26.76 13.49 0.80
C ARG A 108 -25.47 13.01 0.16
N PRO A 109 -25.50 11.88 -0.59
CA PRO A 109 -24.37 11.46 -1.44
C PRO A 109 -23.98 12.58 -2.39
N TRP A 110 -22.68 12.75 -2.58
CA TRP A 110 -22.14 13.75 -3.48
C TRP A 110 -20.98 13.19 -4.32
N ARG A 111 -20.68 13.87 -5.39
CA ARG A 111 -19.56 13.61 -6.27
C ARG A 111 -18.85 14.95 -6.57
N PHE A 112 -17.53 14.94 -6.47
CA PHE A 112 -16.70 16.07 -6.87
C PHE A 112 -15.80 15.67 -8.03
N ARG A 113 -15.79 16.46 -9.13
CA ARG A 113 -14.94 16.23 -10.30
C ARG A 113 -13.73 17.14 -10.25
N MET A 114 -12.56 16.57 -10.46
CA MET A 114 -11.27 17.25 -10.55
C MET A 114 -10.88 17.52 -12.01
N SER A 115 -9.93 18.42 -12.21
CA SER A 115 -9.37 18.69 -13.55
C SER A 115 -8.47 17.56 -14.05
N ASN A 116 -7.79 16.87 -13.15
CA ASN A 116 -6.85 15.78 -13.44
C ASN A 116 -7.33 14.46 -12.84
N ASP A 117 -6.65 13.37 -13.21
CA ASP A 117 -6.91 12.06 -12.65
C ASP A 117 -6.71 12.06 -11.14
N VAL A 118 -7.57 11.32 -10.44
CA VAL A 118 -7.48 11.12 -8.99
C VAL A 118 -6.86 9.77 -8.75
N TRP A 119 -5.88 9.73 -7.89
CA TRP A 119 -5.21 8.49 -7.52
C TRP A 119 -5.00 8.38 -6.02
N GLY A 120 -4.80 7.15 -5.57
CA GLY A 120 -4.54 6.83 -4.18
C GLY A 120 -5.80 6.77 -3.32
N THR A 121 -5.56 6.51 -2.06
CA THR A 121 -6.59 6.39 -1.03
C THR A 121 -6.91 7.77 -0.47
N PRO A 122 -8.18 8.19 -0.42
CA PRO A 122 -8.56 9.44 0.21
C PRO A 122 -8.29 9.41 1.72
N THR A 123 -7.98 10.56 2.31
CA THR A 123 -7.74 10.67 3.75
C THR A 123 -8.79 11.59 4.37
N VAL A 124 -9.48 11.11 5.41
CA VAL A 124 -10.46 11.92 6.16
C VAL A 124 -9.85 12.34 7.49
N ASP A 125 -9.78 13.64 7.74
CA ASP A 125 -9.39 14.20 9.04
C ASP A 125 -10.35 15.32 9.42
N GLY A 126 -10.99 15.21 10.60
CA GLY A 126 -12.07 16.11 11.01
C GLY A 126 -13.23 16.14 10.00
N ASP A 127 -13.58 17.34 9.56
CA ASP A 127 -14.64 17.60 8.60
C ASP A 127 -14.14 17.73 7.16
N LEU A 128 -12.87 17.39 6.90
CA LEU A 128 -12.25 17.51 5.59
C LEU A 128 -11.82 16.14 5.04
N LEU A 129 -12.01 15.99 3.74
CA LEU A 129 -11.53 14.89 2.93
C LEU A 129 -10.38 15.40 2.06
N TYR A 130 -9.20 14.82 2.22
CA TYR A 130 -8.01 15.14 1.43
C TYR A 130 -7.81 14.10 0.35
N VAL A 131 -7.63 14.57 -0.87
CA VAL A 131 -7.37 13.72 -2.05
C VAL A 131 -6.30 14.36 -2.93
N THR A 132 -5.54 13.52 -3.63
CA THR A 132 -4.50 13.95 -4.54
C THR A 132 -4.91 13.78 -6.00
N SER A 133 -4.67 14.83 -6.78
CA SER A 133 -4.88 14.89 -8.22
C SER A 133 -3.80 15.79 -8.83
N PHE A 134 -2.54 15.42 -8.72
CA PHE A 134 -1.32 16.23 -8.75
C PHE A 134 -1.24 17.13 -7.50
N GLU A 135 -2.18 18.03 -7.30
CA GLU A 135 -2.28 18.87 -6.10
C GLU A 135 -3.12 18.17 -5.02
N VAL A 136 -3.03 18.65 -3.79
CA VAL A 136 -3.92 18.23 -2.71
C VAL A 136 -5.19 19.07 -2.78
N HIS A 137 -6.33 18.42 -2.74
CA HIS A 137 -7.64 19.04 -2.62
C HIS A 137 -8.23 18.70 -1.26
N ALA A 138 -8.71 19.69 -0.53
CA ALA A 138 -9.51 19.53 0.67
C ALA A 138 -10.97 19.77 0.35
N LEU A 139 -11.79 18.75 0.57
CA LEU A 139 -13.24 18.80 0.34
C LEU A 139 -13.97 18.69 1.67
N ASP A 140 -14.99 19.48 1.86
CA ASP A 140 -15.90 19.37 2.99
C ASP A 140 -16.66 18.02 2.95
N VAL A 141 -16.60 17.24 4.01
CA VAL A 141 -17.18 15.87 4.04
C VAL A 141 -18.71 15.88 3.95
N ALA A 142 -19.36 16.96 4.40
CA ALA A 142 -20.80 17.05 4.40
C ALA A 142 -21.36 17.42 3.02
N THR A 143 -20.70 18.30 2.31
CA THR A 143 -21.22 18.93 1.09
C THR A 143 -20.45 18.56 -0.17
N GLY A 144 -19.22 18.07 -0.06
CA GLY A 144 -18.31 17.86 -1.17
C GLY A 144 -17.76 19.15 -1.78
N ARG A 145 -18.03 20.31 -1.18
CA ARG A 145 -17.47 21.57 -1.64
C ARG A 145 -15.98 21.62 -1.36
N ARG A 146 -15.19 22.07 -2.35
CA ARG A 146 -13.77 22.26 -2.16
C ARG A 146 -13.52 23.49 -1.28
N GLN A 147 -12.82 23.29 -0.16
CA GLN A 147 -12.37 24.34 0.73
C GLN A 147 -11.15 25.02 0.15
N PHE A 148 -10.16 24.21 -0.27
CA PHE A 148 -8.97 24.71 -0.95
C PHE A 148 -8.37 23.68 -1.90
N LYS A 149 -7.42 24.11 -2.69
CA LYS A 149 -6.51 23.31 -3.50
C LYS A 149 -5.10 23.88 -3.32
N THR A 150 -4.10 23.01 -3.12
CA THR A 150 -2.70 23.43 -3.05
C THR A 150 -2.21 23.88 -4.42
N ARG A 151 -1.12 24.65 -4.45
CA ARG A 151 -0.46 25.07 -5.70
C ARG A 151 0.56 24.07 -6.18
N ASP A 152 1.18 23.37 -5.22
CA ASP A 152 2.28 22.47 -5.47
C ASP A 152 1.78 21.04 -5.69
N VAL A 153 2.54 20.30 -6.48
CA VAL A 153 2.33 18.87 -6.73
C VAL A 153 2.61 18.07 -5.45
N ALA A 154 1.81 17.07 -5.18
CA ALA A 154 1.97 16.15 -4.07
C ALA A 154 2.03 14.70 -4.58
N TRP A 155 3.23 14.18 -4.77
CA TRP A 155 3.44 12.77 -5.11
C TRP A 155 3.27 11.84 -3.91
N SER A 156 3.58 12.34 -2.73
CA SER A 156 3.36 11.67 -1.45
C SER A 156 2.70 12.64 -0.51
N MET A 157 1.75 12.16 0.28
CA MET A 157 1.01 12.97 1.23
C MET A 157 0.68 12.15 2.48
N ALA A 158 0.73 12.80 3.62
CA ALA A 158 0.18 12.33 4.89
C ALA A 158 -0.48 13.50 5.63
N VAL A 159 -1.63 13.24 6.24
CA VAL A 159 -2.34 14.22 7.07
C VAL A 159 -2.25 13.76 8.52
N ALA A 160 -1.73 14.60 9.38
CA ALA A 160 -1.59 14.30 10.80
C ALA A 160 -1.59 15.57 11.65
N ALA A 161 -2.26 15.55 12.78
CA ALA A 161 -2.29 16.63 13.76
C ALA A 161 -2.59 18.02 13.16
N GLY A 162 -3.59 18.11 12.27
CA GLY A 162 -4.00 19.34 11.62
C GLY A 162 -3.00 19.87 10.59
N ARG A 163 -2.15 19.01 10.03
CA ARG A 163 -1.14 19.37 9.02
C ARG A 163 -1.16 18.41 7.85
N ILE A 164 -0.89 18.97 6.67
CA ILE A 164 -0.64 18.21 5.44
C ILE A 164 0.87 18.21 5.23
N HIS A 165 1.49 17.05 5.33
CA HIS A 165 2.88 16.83 4.94
C HIS A 165 2.89 16.25 3.55
N ALA A 166 3.58 16.89 2.61
CA ALA A 166 3.59 16.44 1.22
C ALA A 166 4.96 16.66 0.55
N SER A 167 5.17 15.94 -0.54
CA SER A 167 6.38 16.06 -1.34
C SER A 167 6.06 16.13 -2.83
N ASP A 168 6.72 17.06 -3.54
CA ASP A 168 6.72 17.14 -4.99
C ASP A 168 7.84 16.29 -5.63
N GLY A 169 8.50 15.49 -4.83
CA GLY A 169 9.68 14.68 -5.14
C GLY A 169 10.91 15.19 -4.42
N PRO A 170 11.64 16.19 -4.93
CA PRO A 170 12.85 16.71 -4.26
C PRO A 170 12.56 17.72 -3.14
N THR A 171 11.31 18.19 -3.00
CA THR A 171 10.91 19.14 -1.96
C THR A 171 9.94 18.48 -1.01
N LEU A 172 10.17 18.66 0.28
CA LEU A 172 9.24 18.32 1.35
C LEU A 172 8.65 19.62 1.90
N TYR A 173 7.34 19.67 2.04
CA TYR A 173 6.64 20.84 2.55
C TYR A 173 5.48 20.46 3.46
N THR A 174 5.16 21.36 4.36
CA THR A 174 4.05 21.18 5.29
C THR A 174 3.13 22.39 5.25
N LEU A 175 1.85 22.12 5.16
CA LEU A 175 0.80 23.10 5.10
C LEU A 175 -0.13 22.93 6.29
N ASP A 176 -0.79 23.99 6.68
CA ASP A 176 -1.94 23.93 7.57
C ASP A 176 -3.09 23.15 6.87
N ALA A 177 -3.72 22.25 7.60
CA ALA A 177 -4.75 21.39 7.04
C ALA A 177 -6.09 22.08 6.79
N LEU A 178 -6.32 23.27 7.37
CA LEU A 178 -7.58 24.01 7.25
C LEU A 178 -7.59 24.97 6.06
N ASP A 179 -6.46 25.63 5.78
CA ASP A 179 -6.39 26.71 4.80
C ASP A 179 -5.28 26.58 3.75
N ALA A 180 -4.47 25.52 3.85
CA ALA A 180 -3.26 25.28 3.07
C ALA A 180 -2.17 26.35 3.23
N GLY A 181 -2.18 27.11 4.31
CA GLY A 181 -1.10 28.03 4.66
C GLY A 181 0.22 27.27 4.81
N GLU A 182 1.28 27.72 4.12
CA GLU A 182 2.57 27.06 4.20
C GLU A 182 3.20 27.28 5.58
N LEU A 183 3.49 26.20 6.30
CA LEU A 183 4.12 26.23 7.61
C LEU A 183 5.66 26.17 7.48
N TRP A 184 6.15 25.30 6.60
CA TRP A 184 7.57 25.19 6.28
C TRP A 184 7.78 24.43 4.97
N ARG A 185 8.95 24.66 4.36
CA ARG A 185 9.39 24.00 3.13
C ARG A 185 10.90 23.79 3.16
N LEU A 186 11.34 22.66 2.62
CA LEU A 186 12.76 22.35 2.53
C LEU A 186 13.04 21.49 1.31
N ARG A 187 14.30 21.40 0.91
CA ARG A 187 14.76 20.50 -0.12
C ARG A 187 15.35 19.24 0.51
N THR A 188 14.94 18.08 0.01
CA THR A 188 15.48 16.77 0.42
C THR A 188 16.74 16.43 -0.39
N ASP A 189 17.51 15.45 0.08
CA ASP A 189 18.77 15.05 -0.59
C ASP A 189 18.50 14.36 -1.94
N ALA A 190 17.35 13.71 -2.09
CA ALA A 190 16.93 13.05 -3.32
C ALA A 190 15.38 12.97 -3.40
N TRP A 191 14.87 12.40 -4.48
CA TRP A 191 13.43 12.24 -4.70
C TRP A 191 12.77 11.39 -3.61
N VAL A 192 11.76 11.93 -2.95
CA VAL A 192 10.97 11.24 -1.93
C VAL A 192 9.98 10.28 -2.60
N TYR A 193 10.09 8.99 -2.31
CA TYR A 193 9.16 7.97 -2.77
C TYR A 193 8.21 7.48 -1.68
N SER A 194 8.54 7.70 -0.40
CA SER A 194 7.73 7.32 0.75
C SER A 194 7.74 8.43 1.80
N LEU A 195 6.57 8.73 2.35
CA LEU A 195 6.39 9.71 3.40
C LEU A 195 5.44 9.12 4.45
N LYS A 196 5.91 9.08 5.69
CA LYS A 196 5.14 8.62 6.85
C LYS A 196 5.24 9.66 7.96
N VAL A 197 4.18 9.77 8.75
CA VAL A 197 4.14 10.69 9.89
C VAL A 197 3.59 9.97 11.10
N ASP A 198 4.29 10.03 12.20
CA ASP A 198 3.78 9.56 13.49
C ASP A 198 4.40 10.39 14.63
N ARG A 199 3.62 10.69 15.66
CA ARG A 199 4.03 11.40 16.90
C ARG A 199 4.97 12.59 16.67
N GLY A 200 4.63 13.44 15.69
CA GLY A 200 5.39 14.65 15.41
C GLY A 200 6.70 14.46 14.66
N THR A 201 6.97 13.27 14.16
CA THR A 201 8.12 12.96 13.29
C THR A 201 7.65 12.62 11.89
N VAL A 202 8.19 13.30 10.90
CA VAL A 202 8.04 12.98 9.47
C VAL A 202 9.22 12.12 9.06
N VAL A 203 8.96 10.96 8.47
CA VAL A 203 10.00 10.07 7.94
C VAL A 203 9.83 9.92 6.44
N THR A 204 10.89 10.17 5.71
CA THR A 204 10.92 10.07 4.25
C THR A 204 11.88 8.98 3.80
N GLY A 205 11.43 8.16 2.83
CA GLY A 205 12.30 7.32 2.02
C GLY A 205 12.64 8.06 0.74
N THR A 206 13.93 8.19 0.42
CA THR A 206 14.41 8.90 -0.77
C THR A 206 15.15 7.95 -1.70
N ARG A 207 15.11 8.22 -3.01
CA ARG A 207 15.81 7.41 -4.01
C ARG A 207 17.31 7.34 -3.73
N GLY A 208 17.90 6.19 -4.04
CA GLY A 208 19.30 5.90 -3.69
C GLY A 208 19.48 5.39 -2.26
N GLY A 209 18.39 4.94 -1.61
CA GLY A 209 18.42 4.32 -0.29
C GLY A 209 18.56 5.29 0.87
N GLY A 210 18.11 6.53 0.70
CA GLY A 210 18.07 7.50 1.80
C GLY A 210 16.86 7.30 2.69
N VAL A 211 17.03 7.39 4.01
CA VAL A 211 15.95 7.55 4.98
C VAL A 211 16.26 8.76 5.84
N GLN A 212 15.31 9.68 5.94
CA GLN A 212 15.50 10.94 6.66
C GLN A 212 14.32 11.18 7.59
N ALA A 213 14.61 11.70 8.77
CA ALA A 213 13.58 12.10 9.72
C ALA A 213 13.64 13.60 9.98
N TRP A 214 12.46 14.19 10.13
CA TRP A 214 12.24 15.61 10.25
C TRP A 214 11.27 15.90 11.38
N GLU A 215 11.46 17.01 12.07
CA GLU A 215 10.51 17.54 13.04
C GLU A 215 9.25 18.04 12.29
N ALA A 216 8.09 17.44 12.56
CA ALA A 216 6.85 17.79 11.87
C ALA A 216 6.43 19.26 12.07
N SER A 217 6.82 19.88 13.19
CA SER A 217 6.42 21.23 13.53
C SER A 217 7.11 22.32 12.72
N ASN A 218 8.37 22.11 12.33
CA ASN A 218 9.22 23.16 11.75
C ASN A 218 10.16 22.70 10.63
N GLY A 219 10.15 21.41 10.27
CA GLY A 219 11.01 20.86 9.21
C GLY A 219 12.49 20.70 9.58
N THR A 220 12.85 20.85 10.86
CA THR A 220 14.24 20.61 11.27
C THR A 220 14.63 19.16 11.03
N ARG A 221 15.75 18.93 10.34
CA ARG A 221 16.29 17.58 10.13
C ARG A 221 16.74 17.00 11.48
N LEU A 222 16.19 15.85 11.83
CA LEU A 222 16.55 15.13 13.04
C LEU A 222 17.75 14.22 12.80
N TRP A 223 17.67 13.38 11.77
CA TRP A 223 18.74 12.47 11.36
C TRP A 223 18.58 12.04 9.90
N GLY A 224 19.58 11.33 9.38
CA GLY A 224 19.56 10.72 8.05
C GLY A 224 20.41 9.47 7.98
N LEU A 225 19.97 8.52 7.18
CA LEU A 225 20.62 7.25 6.90
C LEU A 225 20.74 7.07 5.39
N THR A 226 21.79 6.41 4.93
CA THR A 226 22.01 6.09 3.51
C THR A 226 22.16 4.58 3.32
N GLY A 227 21.87 4.08 2.11
CA GLY A 227 22.02 2.65 1.79
C GLY A 227 20.90 1.75 2.31
N ALA A 228 19.76 2.33 2.69
CA ALA A 228 18.59 1.57 3.11
C ALA A 228 17.66 1.29 1.92
N GLN A 229 17.10 0.08 1.85
CA GLN A 229 16.03 -0.32 0.92
C GLN A 229 16.32 -0.02 -0.57
N THR A 230 17.57 -0.11 -0.98
CA THR A 230 18.02 0.25 -2.33
C THR A 230 17.40 -0.59 -3.46
N ASP A 231 16.90 -1.78 -3.15
CA ASP A 231 16.30 -2.68 -4.15
C ASP A 231 14.82 -2.40 -4.41
N PHE A 232 14.14 -1.73 -3.46
CA PHE A 232 12.69 -1.50 -3.50
C PHE A 232 12.34 -0.09 -3.05
N GLU A 233 12.22 0.82 -4.00
CA GLU A 233 11.90 2.23 -3.72
C GLU A 233 10.44 2.53 -4.09
N THR A 234 9.53 1.87 -3.38
CA THR A 234 8.08 2.08 -3.53
C THR A 234 7.47 2.55 -2.19
N PRO A 235 6.34 3.27 -2.22
CA PRO A 235 5.70 3.76 -0.99
C PRO A 235 5.39 2.65 0.02
N GLU A 236 5.06 1.46 -0.49
CA GLU A 236 4.70 0.29 0.32
C GLU A 236 5.93 -0.39 0.95
N ALA A 237 7.08 -0.30 0.26
CA ALA A 237 8.35 -0.85 0.74
C ALA A 237 9.17 0.17 1.54
N GLY A 238 8.68 1.40 1.67
CA GLY A 238 9.32 2.47 2.44
C GLY A 238 9.42 2.15 3.92
N PRO A 239 10.15 2.97 4.69
CA PRO A 239 10.29 2.80 6.14
C PRO A 239 8.92 2.69 6.81
N ALA A 240 8.77 1.76 7.75
CA ALA A 240 7.61 1.70 8.61
C ALA A 240 7.86 2.56 9.86
N VAL A 241 6.82 3.28 10.30
CA VAL A 241 6.91 4.14 11.49
C VAL A 241 5.77 3.79 12.42
N HIS A 242 6.09 3.57 13.68
CA HIS A 242 5.09 3.35 14.71
C HIS A 242 5.60 3.82 16.07
N GLY A 243 4.84 4.71 16.68
CA GLY A 243 5.25 5.31 17.94
C GLY A 243 6.59 6.05 17.82
N ASP A 244 7.53 5.68 18.64
CA ASP A 244 8.88 6.29 18.66
C ASP A 244 9.90 5.48 17.87
N THR A 245 9.47 4.58 16.99
CA THR A 245 10.36 3.66 16.28
C THR A 245 10.17 3.71 14.77
N VAL A 246 11.27 3.78 14.05
CA VAL A 246 11.35 3.65 12.59
C VAL A 246 12.01 2.33 12.26
N TYR A 247 11.34 1.54 11.43
CA TYR A 247 11.85 0.24 10.97
C TYR A 247 12.38 0.38 9.55
N VAL A 248 13.63 -0.02 9.36
CA VAL A 248 14.34 0.12 8.09
C VAL A 248 15.01 -1.20 7.73
N TRP A 249 14.90 -1.60 6.48
CA TRP A 249 15.65 -2.74 5.94
C TRP A 249 16.95 -2.25 5.30
N GLN A 250 18.07 -2.61 5.90
CA GLN A 250 19.40 -2.19 5.46
C GLN A 250 20.42 -3.31 5.72
N ASP A 251 21.37 -3.53 4.79
CA ASP A 251 22.45 -4.51 4.93
C ASP A 251 21.97 -5.90 5.35
N ALA A 252 20.92 -6.40 4.69
CA ALA A 252 20.25 -7.66 4.98
C ALA A 252 19.68 -7.77 6.43
N ARG A 253 19.52 -6.65 7.11
CA ARG A 253 19.00 -6.57 8.48
C ARG A 253 17.76 -5.68 8.55
N LEU A 254 16.81 -6.08 9.37
CA LEU A 254 15.77 -5.16 9.85
C LEU A 254 16.36 -4.42 11.05
N ARG A 255 16.36 -3.11 10.98
CA ARG A 255 16.83 -2.21 12.04
C ARG A 255 15.66 -1.43 12.61
N ALA A 256 15.59 -1.36 13.91
CA ALA A 256 14.68 -0.46 14.63
C ALA A 256 15.47 0.72 15.15
N LEU A 257 15.09 1.90 14.69
CA LEU A 257 15.77 3.15 15.03
C LEU A 257 14.84 3.99 15.89
N ASP A 258 15.39 4.72 16.84
CA ASP A 258 14.65 5.75 17.54
C ASP A 258 14.21 6.85 16.56
N ALA A 259 12.91 7.17 16.53
CA ALA A 259 12.34 8.08 15.55
C ALA A 259 12.90 9.51 15.64
N ARG A 260 13.31 9.95 16.82
CA ARG A 260 13.80 11.30 17.07
C ARG A 260 15.31 11.44 16.91
N THR A 261 16.06 10.42 17.26
CA THR A 261 17.53 10.48 17.30
C THR A 261 18.23 9.68 16.21
N GLY A 262 17.51 8.74 15.56
CA GLY A 262 18.08 7.81 14.59
C GLY A 262 19.00 6.76 15.21
N THR A 263 19.11 6.70 16.53
CA THR A 263 19.95 5.71 17.20
C THR A 263 19.33 4.32 17.07
N GLU A 264 20.15 3.33 16.73
CA GLU A 264 19.69 1.95 16.65
C GLU A 264 19.31 1.42 18.03
N ARG A 265 18.08 0.99 18.19
CA ARG A 265 17.58 0.29 19.36
C ARG A 265 17.94 -1.19 19.30
N TRP A 266 17.75 -1.78 18.15
CA TRP A 266 18.12 -3.16 17.85
C TRP A 266 18.19 -3.40 16.34
N SER A 267 18.80 -4.52 15.94
CA SER A 267 18.74 -5.01 14.57
C SER A 267 18.72 -6.53 14.51
N TYR A 268 18.02 -7.06 13.51
CA TYR A 268 17.86 -8.50 13.29
C TYR A 268 18.18 -8.89 11.85
N PRO A 269 18.94 -9.97 11.57
CA PRO A 269 19.22 -10.43 10.22
C PRO A 269 17.96 -11.05 9.59
N VAL A 270 17.46 -10.42 8.53
CA VAL A 270 16.31 -10.91 7.76
C VAL A 270 16.69 -11.45 6.38
N GLY A 271 17.90 -11.16 5.93
CA GLY A 271 18.40 -11.51 4.61
C GLY A 271 18.34 -10.34 3.61
N ASP A 272 19.07 -10.51 2.52
CA ASP A 272 19.06 -9.61 1.37
C ASP A 272 17.87 -9.88 0.42
N ALA A 273 17.74 -9.10 -0.65
CA ALA A 273 16.65 -9.25 -1.62
C ALA A 273 16.60 -10.65 -2.23
N ALA A 274 17.75 -11.26 -2.53
CA ALA A 274 17.82 -12.60 -3.10
C ALA A 274 17.32 -13.66 -2.13
N SER A 275 17.75 -13.61 -0.86
CA SER A 275 17.31 -14.53 0.20
C SER A 275 15.85 -14.30 0.63
N CYS A 276 15.30 -13.13 0.34
CA CYS A 276 13.88 -12.83 0.50
C CYS A 276 13.06 -13.16 -0.76
N GLY A 277 13.63 -13.87 -1.74
CA GLY A 277 12.89 -14.29 -2.94
C GLY A 277 12.56 -13.15 -3.90
N GLY A 278 13.31 -12.05 -3.85
CA GLY A 278 13.12 -10.88 -4.70
C GLY A 278 11.92 -10.02 -4.31
N VAL A 279 11.45 -10.11 -3.06
CA VAL A 279 10.33 -9.29 -2.55
C VAL A 279 10.79 -8.43 -1.37
N PRO A 280 10.20 -7.25 -1.17
CA PRO A 280 10.56 -6.39 -0.06
C PRO A 280 10.16 -6.99 1.29
N VAL A 281 10.94 -6.69 2.31
CA VAL A 281 10.57 -7.00 3.69
C VAL A 281 9.40 -6.10 4.08
N ARG A 282 8.34 -6.72 4.60
CA ARG A 282 7.12 -6.06 5.05
C ARG A 282 7.04 -6.08 6.58
N VAL A 283 6.70 -4.96 7.15
CA VAL A 283 6.71 -4.77 8.61
C VAL A 283 5.36 -4.27 9.08
N THR A 284 4.80 -4.92 10.08
CA THR A 284 3.56 -4.52 10.75
C THR A 284 3.81 -4.43 12.25
N PRO A 285 4.03 -3.23 12.78
CA PRO A 285 4.00 -3.02 14.23
C PRO A 285 2.59 -3.29 14.77
N ALA A 286 2.50 -3.90 15.93
CA ALA A 286 1.24 -4.27 16.54
C ALA A 286 1.14 -3.77 17.99
N GLU A 287 -0.09 -3.61 18.48
CA GLU A 287 -0.38 -3.10 19.82
C GLU A 287 -0.02 -4.08 20.95
N ASP A 288 0.26 -5.33 20.61
CA ASP A 288 0.65 -6.38 21.57
C ASP A 288 2.14 -6.33 21.97
N GLY A 289 2.85 -5.30 21.56
CA GLY A 289 4.28 -5.11 21.84
C GLY A 289 5.21 -5.89 20.90
N HIS A 290 4.69 -6.40 19.79
CA HIS A 290 5.48 -7.11 18.79
C HIS A 290 5.45 -6.41 17.44
N VAL A 291 6.46 -6.70 16.63
CA VAL A 291 6.52 -6.36 15.21
C VAL A 291 6.47 -7.66 14.42
N TYR A 292 5.48 -7.75 13.54
CA TYR A 292 5.35 -8.88 12.63
C TYR A 292 6.03 -8.55 11.31
N VAL A 293 6.92 -9.43 10.89
CA VAL A 293 7.80 -9.19 9.73
C VAL A 293 7.62 -10.32 8.72
N ALA A 294 7.27 -9.97 7.49
CA ALA A 294 7.33 -10.89 6.37
C ALA A 294 8.61 -10.63 5.57
N ALA A 295 9.46 -11.65 5.47
CA ALA A 295 10.75 -11.61 4.79
C ALA A 295 10.88 -12.83 3.86
N GLY A 296 10.49 -12.67 2.60
CA GLY A 296 10.42 -13.77 1.63
C GLY A 296 9.35 -14.80 2.03
N THR A 297 9.78 -16.04 2.29
CA THR A 297 8.91 -17.14 2.75
C THR A 297 8.70 -17.16 4.27
N ARG A 298 9.39 -16.28 5.00
CA ARG A 298 9.42 -16.30 6.46
C ARG A 298 8.54 -15.22 7.07
N VAL A 299 7.90 -15.57 8.18
CA VAL A 299 7.22 -14.63 9.06
C VAL A 299 7.86 -14.70 10.44
N LEU A 300 8.14 -13.54 11.01
CA LEU A 300 8.78 -13.41 12.32
C LEU A 300 7.89 -12.60 13.24
N SER A 301 7.87 -12.94 14.52
CA SER A 301 7.41 -12.06 15.60
C SER A 301 8.62 -11.58 16.36
N VAL A 302 8.83 -10.28 16.38
CA VAL A 302 9.98 -9.62 17.02
C VAL A 302 9.46 -8.73 18.13
N ASP A 303 10.03 -8.84 19.32
CA ASP A 303 9.72 -7.96 20.43
C ASP A 303 10.17 -6.53 20.11
N VAL A 304 9.27 -5.56 20.26
CA VAL A 304 9.47 -4.14 19.87
C VAL A 304 10.65 -3.51 20.61
N LEU A 305 10.85 -3.87 21.89
CA LEU A 305 11.87 -3.22 22.73
C LEU A 305 13.25 -3.86 22.59
N SER A 306 13.30 -5.18 22.59
CA SER A 306 14.56 -5.93 22.64
C SER A 306 15.07 -6.41 21.30
N GLY A 307 14.22 -6.48 20.28
CA GLY A 307 14.56 -7.07 18.99
C GLY A 307 14.69 -8.59 19.00
N HIS A 308 14.35 -9.24 20.12
CA HIS A 308 14.37 -10.69 20.22
C HIS A 308 13.23 -11.30 19.39
N VAL A 309 13.58 -12.27 18.53
CA VAL A 309 12.58 -13.05 17.80
C VAL A 309 11.92 -14.04 18.74
N ARG A 310 10.63 -13.88 18.96
CA ARG A 310 9.81 -14.76 19.77
C ARG A 310 9.53 -16.08 19.08
N TRP A 311 9.20 -16.00 17.79
CA TRP A 311 8.96 -17.16 16.95
C TRP A 311 9.24 -16.86 15.48
N ARG A 312 9.42 -17.91 14.71
CA ARG A 312 9.56 -17.88 13.24
C ARG A 312 8.66 -18.94 12.64
N PHE A 313 7.98 -18.55 11.57
CA PHE A 313 7.19 -19.43 10.71
C PHE A 313 7.77 -19.39 9.30
N GLU A 314 7.69 -20.48 8.56
CA GLU A 314 8.15 -20.57 7.18
C GLU A 314 7.07 -21.22 6.30
N ALA A 315 6.76 -20.55 5.18
CA ALA A 315 5.78 -20.97 4.18
C ALA A 315 6.48 -21.53 2.94
N PRO A 316 5.79 -22.30 2.10
CA PRO A 316 6.33 -22.79 0.81
C PRO A 316 6.56 -21.68 -0.22
N ALA A 317 5.87 -20.54 -0.11
CA ALA A 317 5.95 -19.43 -1.06
C ALA A 317 6.15 -18.09 -0.35
N VAL A 318 6.58 -17.08 -1.12
CA VAL A 318 6.86 -15.73 -0.61
C VAL A 318 5.58 -14.98 -0.25
N PHE A 319 5.69 -14.08 0.70
CA PHE A 319 4.63 -13.15 1.08
C PHE A 319 4.85 -11.80 0.39
N LEU A 320 3.82 -11.30 -0.28
CA LEU A 320 3.85 -10.00 -0.96
C LEU A 320 3.28 -8.89 -0.09
N SER A 321 2.32 -9.22 0.76
CA SER A 321 1.64 -8.29 1.65
C SER A 321 2.24 -8.32 3.07
N PRO A 322 2.09 -7.23 3.84
CA PRO A 322 2.45 -7.25 5.25
C PRO A 322 1.53 -8.18 6.04
N PRO A 323 2.03 -8.80 7.14
CA PRO A 323 1.18 -9.55 8.06
C PRO A 323 0.09 -8.65 8.66
N ALA A 324 -1.12 -9.18 8.84
CA ALA A 324 -2.19 -8.50 9.55
C ALA A 324 -2.32 -9.09 10.96
N PHE A 325 -2.21 -8.25 11.98
CA PHE A 325 -2.46 -8.64 13.36
C PHE A 325 -3.88 -8.30 13.77
N ALA A 326 -4.53 -9.21 14.46
CA ALA A 326 -5.80 -8.94 15.10
C ALA A 326 -5.77 -9.41 16.55
N PRO A 327 -6.06 -8.54 17.53
CA PRO A 327 -6.24 -8.94 18.91
C PRO A 327 -7.47 -9.87 19.00
N GLY A 328 -7.38 -10.92 19.79
CA GLY A 328 -8.46 -11.88 19.91
C GLY A 328 -9.29 -11.67 21.17
N PRO A 329 -10.59 -11.45 21.07
CA PRO A 329 -11.48 -11.58 22.23
C PRO A 329 -11.78 -13.05 22.57
N SER A 330 -11.60 -13.97 21.64
CA SER A 330 -11.94 -15.38 21.79
C SER A 330 -10.75 -16.32 21.78
N VAL A 331 -9.54 -15.80 21.53
CA VAL A 331 -8.31 -16.58 21.45
C VAL A 331 -7.25 -15.89 22.30
N THR A 332 -6.78 -16.55 23.34
CA THR A 332 -5.66 -16.07 24.13
C THR A 332 -4.50 -15.67 23.22
N GLY A 333 -4.17 -14.37 23.17
CA GLY A 333 -2.99 -13.85 22.50
C GLY A 333 -3.15 -13.32 21.07
N GLY A 334 -4.34 -13.32 20.46
CA GLY A 334 -4.51 -12.77 19.10
C GLY A 334 -4.08 -13.70 17.96
N GLY A 335 -4.21 -13.22 16.71
CA GLY A 335 -3.86 -13.94 15.49
C GLY A 335 -3.07 -13.08 14.51
N VAL A 336 -2.17 -13.71 13.77
CA VAL A 336 -1.45 -13.12 12.65
C VAL A 336 -1.92 -13.78 11.37
N TYR A 337 -2.39 -12.98 10.43
CA TYR A 337 -3.03 -13.45 9.21
C TYR A 337 -2.28 -12.90 7.99
N LEU A 338 -2.06 -13.75 7.00
CA LEU A 338 -1.38 -13.37 5.77
C LEU A 338 -1.67 -14.39 4.67
N ALA A 339 -1.46 -13.99 3.42
CA ALA A 339 -1.58 -14.85 2.26
C ALA A 339 -0.25 -14.94 1.53
N ASP A 340 0.15 -16.14 1.11
CA ASP A 340 1.34 -16.32 0.29
C ASP A 340 1.05 -16.11 -1.21
N TYR A 341 2.10 -16.06 -2.00
CA TYR A 341 2.01 -15.87 -3.45
C TYR A 341 1.18 -16.93 -4.18
N LEU A 342 1.11 -18.15 -3.65
CA LEU A 342 0.33 -19.24 -4.25
C LEU A 342 -1.15 -19.22 -3.83
N GLY A 343 -1.53 -18.32 -2.94
CA GLY A 343 -2.90 -18.15 -2.50
C GLY A 343 -3.27 -18.95 -1.26
N THR A 344 -2.29 -19.44 -0.53
CA THR A 344 -2.56 -20.04 0.78
C THR A 344 -2.67 -18.95 1.82
N VAL A 345 -3.79 -18.92 2.52
CA VAL A 345 -4.04 -18.03 3.66
C VAL A 345 -3.67 -18.76 4.94
N TYR A 346 -2.91 -18.11 5.78
CA TYR A 346 -2.44 -18.62 7.06
C TYR A 346 -3.04 -17.81 8.20
N ALA A 347 -3.40 -18.49 9.27
CA ALA A 347 -3.65 -17.91 10.57
C ALA A 347 -2.67 -18.51 11.58
N LEU A 348 -1.77 -17.68 12.07
CA LEU A 348 -0.78 -18.07 13.05
C LEU A 348 -1.21 -17.58 14.44
N ASP A 349 -0.88 -18.35 15.44
CA ASP A 349 -1.02 -17.91 16.83
C ASP A 349 0.01 -16.81 17.12
N ALA A 350 -0.45 -15.62 17.50
CA ALA A 350 0.44 -14.47 17.69
C ALA A 350 1.47 -14.69 18.80
N THR A 351 1.17 -15.55 19.80
CA THR A 351 2.06 -15.85 20.92
C THR A 351 3.13 -16.88 20.57
N THR A 352 2.77 -17.91 19.80
CA THR A 352 3.62 -19.07 19.57
C THR A 352 4.11 -19.24 18.14
N GLY A 353 3.51 -18.52 17.17
CA GLY A 353 3.78 -18.67 15.73
C GLY A 353 3.28 -19.98 15.14
N LYS A 354 2.58 -20.79 15.91
CA LYS A 354 2.02 -22.04 15.42
C LYS A 354 0.87 -21.76 14.47
N ASP A 355 0.82 -22.56 13.43
CA ASP A 355 -0.25 -22.59 12.47
C ASP A 355 -1.56 -23.03 13.16
N ARG A 356 -2.55 -22.16 13.21
CA ARG A 356 -3.90 -22.49 13.69
C ARG A 356 -4.71 -23.15 12.59
N TRP A 357 -4.64 -22.56 11.41
CA TRP A 357 -5.22 -23.10 10.20
C TRP A 357 -4.53 -22.51 8.97
N ARG A 358 -4.63 -23.22 7.86
CA ARG A 358 -4.23 -22.75 6.55
C ARG A 358 -5.24 -23.23 5.51
N ILE A 359 -5.59 -22.36 4.58
CA ILE A 359 -6.57 -22.63 3.53
C ILE A 359 -5.98 -22.19 2.19
N ALA A 360 -5.88 -23.14 1.24
CA ALA A 360 -5.57 -22.80 -0.13
C ALA A 360 -6.80 -22.17 -0.78
N THR A 361 -6.64 -20.98 -1.32
CA THR A 361 -7.66 -20.29 -2.11
C THR A 361 -7.26 -20.29 -3.57
N GLU A 362 -8.17 -19.94 -4.46
CA GLU A 362 -7.83 -19.64 -5.86
C GLU A 362 -7.14 -18.27 -5.99
N ALA A 363 -7.05 -17.55 -4.86
CA ALA A 363 -6.53 -16.21 -4.74
C ALA A 363 -5.02 -16.22 -4.85
N ARG A 364 -4.47 -16.03 -6.05
CA ARG A 364 -3.02 -15.89 -6.25
C ARG A 364 -2.63 -14.42 -6.24
N GLN A 365 -1.43 -14.14 -5.71
CA GLN A 365 -0.75 -12.85 -5.85
C GLN A 365 -1.43 -11.67 -5.16
N SER A 366 -2.03 -11.89 -3.99
CA SER A 366 -2.50 -10.78 -3.19
C SER A 366 -1.31 -9.95 -2.69
N VAL A 367 -1.23 -8.69 -3.13
CA VAL A 367 -0.24 -7.71 -2.68
C VAL A 367 -0.79 -6.86 -1.53
N GLU A 368 -2.11 -6.85 -1.38
CA GLU A 368 -2.78 -6.12 -0.32
C GLU A 368 -2.83 -6.95 0.96
N PRO A 369 -2.73 -6.31 2.13
CA PRO A 369 -2.87 -7.01 3.40
C PRO A 369 -4.27 -7.62 3.51
N VAL A 370 -4.35 -8.77 4.17
CA VAL A 370 -5.65 -9.33 4.52
C VAL A 370 -6.32 -8.42 5.55
N LEU A 371 -7.60 -8.16 5.39
CA LEU A 371 -8.39 -7.41 6.36
C LEU A 371 -9.02 -8.37 7.38
N VAL A 372 -8.74 -8.13 8.66
CA VAL A 372 -9.39 -8.89 9.74
C VAL A 372 -10.39 -7.99 10.45
N ALA A 373 -11.65 -8.34 10.37
CA ALA A 373 -12.72 -7.55 10.95
C ALA A 373 -13.89 -8.45 11.41
N HIS A 374 -14.45 -8.16 12.57
CA HIS A 374 -15.62 -8.85 13.13
C HIS A 374 -15.55 -10.39 13.05
N GLY A 375 -14.41 -10.96 13.43
CA GLY A 375 -14.20 -12.41 13.42
C GLY A 375 -14.15 -13.05 12.01
N SER A 376 -13.86 -12.24 11.01
CA SER A 376 -13.69 -12.68 9.63
C SER A 376 -12.37 -12.18 9.05
N VAL A 377 -11.80 -12.96 8.16
CA VAL A 377 -10.64 -12.61 7.33
C VAL A 377 -11.15 -12.37 5.92
N HIS A 378 -10.93 -11.17 5.41
CA HIS A 378 -11.30 -10.78 4.06
C HIS A 378 -10.04 -10.57 3.21
N LEU A 379 -10.03 -11.12 2.02
CA LEU A 379 -8.93 -10.90 1.08
C LEU A 379 -9.42 -10.81 -0.36
N GLY A 380 -8.90 -9.83 -1.10
CA GLY A 380 -9.08 -9.69 -2.53
C GLY A 380 -7.96 -10.37 -3.28
N SER A 381 -8.28 -11.08 -4.35
CA SER A 381 -7.28 -11.56 -5.28
C SER A 381 -7.87 -11.74 -6.66
N GLY A 382 -7.21 -11.15 -7.65
CA GLY A 382 -7.79 -11.03 -8.97
C GLY A 382 -9.17 -10.38 -8.89
N SER A 383 -10.17 -10.96 -9.51
CA SER A 383 -11.55 -10.47 -9.49
C SER A 383 -12.41 -11.05 -8.36
N ALA A 384 -11.84 -11.76 -7.41
CA ALA A 384 -12.61 -12.42 -6.34
C ALA A 384 -12.26 -11.91 -4.96
N LEU A 385 -13.27 -11.67 -4.14
CA LEU A 385 -13.17 -11.39 -2.72
C LEU A 385 -13.56 -12.64 -1.94
N TYR A 386 -12.69 -13.07 -1.04
CA TYR A 386 -12.89 -14.24 -0.18
C TYR A 386 -13.10 -13.80 1.25
N THR A 387 -13.98 -14.49 1.95
CA THR A 387 -14.18 -14.29 3.39
C THR A 387 -14.15 -15.63 4.11
N LEU A 388 -13.26 -15.70 5.09
CA LEU A 388 -13.03 -16.87 5.94
C LEU A 388 -13.37 -16.52 7.38
N ASP A 389 -13.73 -17.53 8.16
CA ASP A 389 -13.83 -17.39 9.62
C ASP A 389 -12.42 -17.23 10.21
N ALA A 390 -12.22 -16.20 11.03
CA ALA A 390 -10.89 -15.89 11.56
C ALA A 390 -10.36 -16.95 12.54
N VAL A 391 -11.25 -17.68 13.23
CA VAL A 391 -10.86 -18.69 14.23
C VAL A 391 -10.61 -20.04 13.58
N THR A 392 -11.48 -20.46 12.67
CA THR A 392 -11.48 -21.82 12.11
C THR A 392 -10.91 -21.91 10.68
N GLY A 393 -10.80 -20.78 9.97
CA GLY A 393 -10.45 -20.76 8.55
C GLY A 393 -11.59 -21.20 7.62
N THR A 394 -12.74 -21.57 8.17
CA THR A 394 -13.86 -22.05 7.35
C THR A 394 -14.29 -20.98 6.36
N PRO A 395 -14.39 -21.28 5.04
CA PRO A 395 -14.91 -20.33 4.06
C PRO A 395 -16.35 -19.95 4.39
N LYS A 396 -16.63 -18.65 4.52
CA LYS A 396 -17.95 -18.12 4.77
C LYS A 396 -18.67 -17.82 3.45
N TRP A 397 -17.99 -17.09 2.58
CA TRP A 397 -18.52 -16.73 1.26
C TRP A 397 -17.40 -16.26 0.32
N ARG A 398 -17.71 -16.25 -0.97
CA ARG A 398 -16.89 -15.70 -2.05
C ARG A 398 -17.75 -14.83 -2.93
N PHE A 399 -17.25 -13.67 -3.33
CA PHE A 399 -17.91 -12.79 -4.30
C PHE A 399 -17.00 -12.58 -5.50
N ALA A 400 -17.55 -12.69 -6.72
CA ALA A 400 -16.82 -12.40 -7.95
C ALA A 400 -17.24 -11.01 -8.47
N ALA A 401 -16.26 -10.11 -8.60
CA ALA A 401 -16.41 -8.82 -9.28
C ALA A 401 -16.21 -9.00 -10.80
N GLY A 402 -16.54 -7.97 -11.57
CA GLY A 402 -16.36 -7.98 -13.02
C GLY A 402 -14.90 -7.72 -13.46
N GLY A 403 -14.06 -7.21 -12.57
CA GLY A 403 -12.64 -6.91 -12.81
C GLY A 403 -11.80 -7.14 -11.55
N GLU A 404 -10.50 -6.89 -11.64
CA GLU A 404 -9.59 -7.02 -10.50
C GLU A 404 -10.01 -6.11 -9.34
N ILE A 405 -9.88 -6.62 -8.13
CA ILE A 405 -10.09 -5.85 -6.90
C ILE A 405 -8.92 -4.90 -6.74
N VAL A 406 -9.21 -3.63 -6.52
CA VAL A 406 -8.22 -2.57 -6.38
C VAL A 406 -8.18 -2.09 -4.94
N GLY A 407 -6.99 -2.09 -4.35
CA GLY A 407 -6.77 -1.69 -2.96
C GLY A 407 -7.37 -2.67 -1.94
N SER A 408 -7.23 -2.32 -0.68
CA SER A 408 -7.79 -3.10 0.42
C SER A 408 -9.29 -2.82 0.58
N PRO A 409 -10.11 -3.85 0.82
CA PRO A 409 -11.50 -3.64 1.22
C PRO A 409 -11.59 -2.94 2.59
N VAL A 410 -12.71 -2.30 2.87
CA VAL A 410 -13.00 -1.72 4.18
C VAL A 410 -14.33 -2.26 4.72
N VAL A 411 -14.36 -2.58 6.01
CA VAL A 411 -15.59 -2.99 6.71
C VAL A 411 -16.05 -1.87 7.63
N ALA A 412 -17.28 -1.44 7.46
CA ALA A 412 -17.92 -0.45 8.32
C ALA A 412 -19.42 -0.77 8.45
N GLU A 413 -19.96 -0.68 9.67
CA GLU A 413 -21.39 -0.84 9.97
C GLU A 413 -22.01 -2.12 9.35
N GLY A 414 -21.28 -3.24 9.38
CA GLY A 414 -21.73 -4.52 8.82
C GLY A 414 -21.74 -4.57 7.29
N ARG A 415 -21.16 -3.58 6.62
CA ARG A 415 -20.95 -3.54 5.17
C ARG A 415 -19.46 -3.68 4.85
N LEU A 416 -19.18 -4.36 3.74
CA LEU A 416 -17.85 -4.46 3.17
C LEU A 416 -17.84 -3.72 1.84
N HIS A 417 -16.95 -2.74 1.71
CA HIS A 417 -16.81 -1.89 0.53
C HIS A 417 -15.46 -2.18 -0.13
N PHE A 418 -15.45 -2.28 -1.46
CA PHE A 418 -14.22 -2.45 -2.23
C PHE A 418 -14.36 -1.90 -3.65
N GLY A 419 -13.25 -1.43 -4.20
CA GLY A 419 -13.15 -0.97 -5.57
C GLY A 419 -12.73 -2.07 -6.52
N SER A 420 -13.08 -1.92 -7.80
CA SER A 420 -12.67 -2.86 -8.84
C SER A 420 -12.29 -2.14 -10.13
N ALA A 421 -11.41 -2.77 -10.91
CA ALA A 421 -10.97 -2.30 -12.21
C ALA A 421 -12.07 -2.35 -13.28
N ASP A 422 -13.22 -2.98 -13.01
CA ASP A 422 -14.43 -2.93 -13.84
C ASP A 422 -15.22 -1.62 -13.70
N HIS A 423 -14.64 -0.61 -13.09
CA HIS A 423 -15.24 0.71 -12.85
C HIS A 423 -16.37 0.68 -11.81
N VAL A 424 -16.37 -0.30 -10.91
CA VAL A 424 -17.44 -0.45 -9.93
C VAL A 424 -16.93 -0.38 -8.50
N LEU A 425 -17.57 0.43 -7.69
CA LEU A 425 -17.50 0.36 -6.23
C LEU A 425 -18.62 -0.57 -5.75
N TYR A 426 -18.22 -1.67 -5.12
CA TYR A 426 -19.12 -2.69 -4.59
C TYR A 426 -19.33 -2.53 -3.10
N THR A 427 -20.53 -2.82 -2.65
CA THR A 427 -20.87 -2.93 -1.23
C THR A 427 -21.64 -4.21 -0.97
N LEU A 428 -21.06 -5.04 -0.12
CA LEU A 428 -21.63 -6.32 0.27
C LEU A 428 -22.08 -6.28 1.74
N ASP A 429 -22.93 -7.21 2.10
CA ASP A 429 -23.13 -7.59 3.49
C ASP A 429 -21.85 -8.28 3.99
N ALA A 430 -21.24 -7.77 5.05
CA ALA A 430 -19.97 -8.29 5.51
C ALA A 430 -20.08 -9.74 6.05
N ALA A 431 -21.23 -10.10 6.62
CA ALA A 431 -21.46 -11.43 7.18
C ALA A 431 -21.79 -12.47 6.12
N GLY A 432 -22.66 -12.12 5.17
CA GLY A 432 -23.23 -13.07 4.20
C GLY A 432 -22.75 -12.91 2.77
N GLY A 433 -21.98 -11.88 2.44
CA GLY A 433 -21.44 -11.66 1.08
C GLY A 433 -22.46 -11.23 0.03
N GLN A 434 -23.73 -10.98 0.42
CA GLN A 434 -24.74 -10.55 -0.54
C GLN A 434 -24.50 -9.12 -0.99
N LEU A 435 -24.60 -8.87 -2.30
CA LEU A 435 -24.55 -7.54 -2.86
C LEU A 435 -25.67 -6.68 -2.28
N ARG A 436 -25.33 -5.56 -1.68
CA ARG A 436 -26.28 -4.58 -1.16
C ARG A 436 -26.52 -3.46 -2.14
N TRP A 437 -25.45 -2.88 -2.62
CA TRP A 437 -25.50 -1.89 -3.69
C TRP A 437 -24.16 -1.84 -4.43
N LYS A 438 -24.17 -1.23 -5.59
CA LYS A 438 -22.97 -0.95 -6.37
C LYS A 438 -23.11 0.40 -7.07
N LEU A 439 -22.00 1.08 -7.29
CA LEU A 439 -21.93 2.28 -8.10
C LEU A 439 -20.99 2.03 -9.28
N THR A 440 -21.48 2.20 -10.49
CA THR A 440 -20.62 2.23 -11.69
C THR A 440 -20.13 3.65 -11.89
N THR A 441 -18.83 3.82 -11.96
CA THR A 441 -18.12 5.09 -12.23
C THR A 441 -17.69 5.15 -13.69
N GLY A 442 -17.18 6.30 -14.13
CA GLY A 442 -16.71 6.46 -15.51
C GLY A 442 -15.31 5.90 -15.76
N GLY A 443 -14.60 5.41 -14.74
CA GLY A 443 -13.26 4.84 -14.80
C GLY A 443 -13.02 3.87 -13.66
N GLU A 444 -11.89 3.17 -13.68
CA GLU A 444 -11.49 2.26 -12.60
C GLU A 444 -11.46 2.98 -11.24
N ILE A 445 -11.81 2.27 -10.18
CA ILE A 445 -11.59 2.76 -8.82
C ILE A 445 -10.09 2.79 -8.54
N THR A 446 -9.62 3.83 -7.85
CA THR A 446 -8.21 4.00 -7.51
C THR A 446 -8.03 3.99 -6.00
N GLY A 447 -7.01 3.26 -5.53
CA GLY A 447 -6.75 3.11 -4.10
C GLY A 447 -7.83 2.37 -3.33
N SER A 448 -7.72 2.36 -2.03
CA SER A 448 -8.70 1.73 -1.14
C SER A 448 -9.85 2.70 -0.85
N PRO A 449 -11.10 2.25 -0.80
CA PRO A 449 -12.18 3.06 -0.25
C PRO A 449 -11.95 3.31 1.23
N VAL A 450 -12.45 4.45 1.71
CA VAL A 450 -12.39 4.82 3.14
C VAL A 450 -13.81 5.00 3.65
N ALA A 451 -14.11 4.36 4.77
CA ALA A 451 -15.42 4.48 5.41
C ALA A 451 -15.29 5.20 6.75
N ARG A 452 -16.06 6.26 6.95
CA ARG A 452 -16.09 7.02 8.20
C ARG A 452 -17.47 7.60 8.44
N ALA A 453 -17.97 7.43 9.65
CA ALA A 453 -19.24 8.04 10.10
C ALA A 453 -20.41 7.77 9.13
N GLY A 454 -20.58 6.54 8.67
CA GLY A 454 -21.68 6.14 7.77
C GLY A 454 -21.54 6.59 6.33
N VAL A 455 -20.37 7.13 5.95
CA VAL A 455 -20.06 7.56 4.59
C VAL A 455 -18.89 6.75 4.06
N VAL A 456 -18.98 6.26 2.83
CA VAL A 456 -17.86 5.66 2.11
C VAL A 456 -17.38 6.61 1.02
N TYR A 457 -16.06 6.81 1.00
CA TYR A 457 -15.36 7.66 0.04
C TYR A 457 -14.54 6.78 -0.90
N ALA A 458 -14.59 7.07 -2.19
CA ALA A 458 -13.81 6.37 -3.21
C ALA A 458 -13.35 7.33 -4.30
N CYS A 459 -12.16 7.07 -4.84
CA CYS A 459 -11.59 7.79 -5.96
C CYS A 459 -11.68 6.94 -7.24
N SER A 460 -11.80 7.59 -8.40
CA SER A 460 -11.89 6.91 -9.68
C SER A 460 -11.07 7.64 -10.76
N LYS A 461 -10.56 6.88 -11.73
CA LYS A 461 -9.88 7.40 -12.91
C LYS A 461 -10.75 8.27 -13.82
N ASP A 462 -12.07 8.38 -13.55
CA ASP A 462 -12.94 9.34 -14.22
C ASP A 462 -12.78 10.77 -13.70
N ARG A 463 -11.77 11.00 -12.89
CA ARG A 463 -11.43 12.25 -12.22
C ARG A 463 -12.39 12.64 -11.12
N CYS A 464 -13.16 11.70 -10.58
CA CYS A 464 -14.13 11.99 -9.54
C CYS A 464 -13.77 11.35 -8.20
N VAL A 465 -14.14 12.07 -7.16
CA VAL A 465 -14.25 11.56 -5.81
C VAL A 465 -15.74 11.41 -5.49
N TYR A 466 -16.08 10.29 -4.93
CA TYR A 466 -17.44 9.93 -4.57
C TYR A 466 -17.56 9.81 -3.06
N ALA A 467 -18.62 10.37 -2.50
CA ALA A 467 -19.04 10.15 -1.12
C ALA A 467 -20.46 9.57 -1.14
N LEU A 468 -20.62 8.39 -0.58
CA LEU A 468 -21.85 7.61 -0.66
C LEU A 468 -22.29 7.19 0.74
N ASP A 469 -23.57 7.03 0.94
CA ASP A 469 -24.11 6.42 2.15
C ASP A 469 -23.64 4.96 2.22
N ALA A 470 -22.96 4.59 3.31
CA ALA A 470 -22.38 3.25 3.46
C ALA A 470 -23.47 2.15 3.43
N GLN A 471 -24.69 2.44 3.87
CA GLN A 471 -25.79 1.49 3.90
C GLN A 471 -26.61 1.48 2.60
N LYS A 472 -26.83 2.67 1.98
CA LYS A 472 -27.80 2.87 0.91
C LYS A 472 -27.18 3.26 -0.43
N GLY A 473 -25.88 3.54 -0.48
CA GLY A 473 -25.21 3.99 -1.70
C GLY A 473 -25.64 5.39 -2.11
N THR A 474 -26.26 5.52 -3.28
CA THR A 474 -26.76 6.79 -3.80
C THR A 474 -28.17 7.15 -3.32
N ALA A 475 -28.87 6.24 -2.64
CA ALA A 475 -30.21 6.52 -2.15
C ALA A 475 -30.19 7.56 -1.02
N THR A 476 -31.06 8.57 -1.12
CA THR A 476 -31.21 9.61 -0.10
C THR A 476 -32.04 9.12 1.08
N GLY A 477 -31.66 9.50 2.28
CA GLY A 477 -32.40 9.17 3.51
C GLY A 477 -31.76 9.82 4.74
N PRO A 478 -32.40 9.79 5.90
CA PRO A 478 -31.79 10.30 7.12
C PRO A 478 -30.53 9.51 7.42
N ARG A 479 -29.48 10.22 7.84
CA ARG A 479 -28.21 9.62 8.27
C ARG A 479 -28.48 8.74 9.49
N PRO A 480 -28.00 7.49 9.54
CA PRO A 480 -28.06 6.73 10.78
C PRO A 480 -27.30 7.48 11.88
N ALA A 481 -27.84 7.50 13.08
CA ALA A 481 -27.16 8.09 14.23
C ALA A 481 -25.87 7.30 14.49
N VAL A 482 -24.76 8.00 14.56
CA VAL A 482 -23.47 7.40 14.94
C VAL A 482 -23.59 7.03 16.42
N THR A 483 -23.76 5.77 16.72
CA THR A 483 -23.51 5.24 18.07
C THR A 483 -22.00 5.19 18.25
N GLY A 484 -21.49 6.05 19.17
CA GLY A 484 -20.09 6.22 19.53
C GLY A 484 -19.42 4.94 20.03
#